data_8432632e59db12eb5fe5702d7ecb3f96
#
_entry.id   8432632e59db12eb5fe5702d7ecb3f96
#
_cell.length_a   1.000
_cell.length_b   1.000
_cell.length_c   1.000
_cell.angle_alpha   90.00
_cell.angle_beta   90.00
_cell.angle_gamma   90.00
#
_symmetry.space_group_name_H-M   'P 1'
#
loop_
_entity.id
_entity.type
_entity.pdbx_description
1 polymer ?
#
loop_
_entity_poly.entity_id
_entity_poly.type
_entity_poly.pdbx_seq_one_letter_code
_entity_poly.pdbx_strand_id
1 'polypeptide(L)'
;MKKTFISISITLLVLAVLLGAASSFMLRIALNPVHTGKDLPSSWEYMFENYPELEAWTDSLQQANALKDTFTYAPDGTRLHAYYVAAPSPTSKTAVIVHGYTDNTIRMMMIGYLYNHNLGFNILLPDLRYSGLSEGNAFQMGWLDRKDVMQWMNIANEIYGDSTQMVVHGISMGGATTMMVSGEP
;
A
#
# COMPACT_ATOMS: atom_id res chain seq x y z
N MET A 1 -16.58 54.83 7.68
CA MET A 1 -16.91 53.49 8.26
C MET A 1 -17.40 52.47 7.24
N LYS A 2 -18.50 52.71 6.45
CA LYS A 2 -18.98 51.69 5.47
C LYS A 2 -17.95 51.29 4.41
N LYS A 3 -17.21 52.25 3.81
CA LYS A 3 -16.16 51.93 2.80
C LYS A 3 -15.02 51.10 3.38
N THR A 4 -14.56 51.41 4.60
CA THR A 4 -13.50 50.64 5.28
C THR A 4 -13.99 49.25 5.60
N PHE A 5 -15.22 49.07 6.07
CA PHE A 5 -15.79 47.73 6.32
C PHE A 5 -15.89 46.89 5.05
N ILE A 6 -16.37 47.49 3.94
CA ILE A 6 -16.44 46.82 2.64
C ILE A 6 -15.05 46.43 2.16
N SER A 7 -14.04 47.31 2.28
CA SER A 7 -12.67 47.00 1.88
C SER A 7 -12.09 45.83 2.69
N ILE A 8 -12.27 45.82 4.02
CA ILE A 8 -11.84 44.72 4.88
C ILE A 8 -12.52 43.39 4.49
N SER A 9 -13.84 43.43 4.24
CA SER A 9 -14.60 42.24 3.84
C SER A 9 -14.12 41.68 2.50
N ILE A 10 -13.84 42.55 1.52
CA ILE A 10 -13.28 42.10 0.23
C ILE A 10 -11.88 41.52 0.41
N THR A 11 -11.03 42.13 1.21
CA THR A 11 -9.66 41.60 1.49
C THR A 11 -9.75 40.23 2.14
N LEU A 12 -10.61 40.04 3.14
CA LEU A 12 -10.80 38.75 3.79
C LEU A 12 -11.34 37.68 2.82
N LEU A 13 -12.28 38.07 1.94
CA LEU A 13 -12.79 37.14 0.93
C LEU A 13 -11.70 36.71 -0.07
N VAL A 14 -10.91 37.66 -0.57
CA VAL A 14 -9.79 37.36 -1.47
C VAL A 14 -8.78 36.46 -0.79
N LEU A 15 -8.43 36.74 0.47
CA LEU A 15 -7.52 35.89 1.25
C LEU A 15 -8.09 34.46 1.42
N ALA A 16 -9.36 34.33 1.74
CA ALA A 16 -10.03 33.04 1.87
C ALA A 16 -10.01 32.25 0.55
N VAL A 17 -10.26 32.90 -0.59
CA VAL A 17 -10.18 32.27 -1.92
C VAL A 17 -8.77 31.83 -2.24
N LEU A 18 -7.76 32.66 -1.97
CA LEU A 18 -6.34 32.33 -2.20
C LEU A 18 -5.90 31.13 -1.32
N LEU A 19 -6.27 31.13 -0.05
CA LEU A 19 -5.97 30.01 0.85
C LEU A 19 -6.68 28.72 0.40
N GLY A 20 -7.93 28.81 -0.03
CA GLY A 20 -8.67 27.67 -0.58
C GLY A 20 -8.02 27.11 -1.84
N ALA A 21 -7.61 27.97 -2.77
CA ALA A 21 -6.91 27.55 -3.98
C ALA A 21 -5.55 26.91 -3.66
N ALA A 22 -4.76 27.52 -2.78
CA ALA A 22 -3.46 26.98 -2.34
C ALA A 22 -3.63 25.62 -1.66
N SER A 23 -4.60 25.48 -0.75
CA SER A 23 -4.90 24.22 -0.06
C SER A 23 -5.33 23.13 -1.04
N SER A 24 -6.18 23.45 -2.00
CA SER A 24 -6.61 22.51 -3.04
C SER A 24 -5.45 22.05 -3.93
N PHE A 25 -4.56 22.98 -4.28
CA PHE A 25 -3.36 22.69 -5.06
C PHE A 25 -2.40 21.77 -4.29
N MET A 26 -2.14 22.07 -3.01
CA MET A 26 -1.29 21.24 -2.16
C MET A 26 -1.88 19.84 -1.96
N LEU A 27 -3.19 19.74 -1.72
CA LEU A 27 -3.87 18.45 -1.59
C LEU A 27 -3.75 17.62 -2.87
N ARG A 28 -3.92 18.26 -4.04
CA ARG A 28 -3.75 17.58 -5.33
C ARG A 28 -2.35 17.01 -5.48
N ILE A 29 -1.29 17.75 -5.15
CA ILE A 29 0.09 17.27 -5.21
C ILE A 29 0.30 16.11 -4.23
N ALA A 30 -0.24 16.22 -3.02
CA ALA A 30 -0.09 15.18 -2.00
C ALA A 30 -0.81 13.88 -2.37
N LEU A 31 -1.98 13.94 -2.99
CA LEU A 31 -2.73 12.75 -3.37
C LEU A 31 -2.35 12.18 -4.74
N ASN A 32 -1.77 13.02 -5.62
CA ASN A 32 -1.35 12.65 -6.97
C ASN A 32 0.10 13.11 -7.24
N PRO A 33 1.09 12.56 -6.53
CA PRO A 33 2.49 12.92 -6.76
C PRO A 33 2.97 12.41 -8.12
N VAL A 34 4.09 12.97 -8.58
CA VAL A 34 4.75 12.55 -9.84
C VAL A 34 5.25 11.10 -9.74
N HIS A 35 5.74 10.71 -8.56
CA HIS A 35 6.17 9.34 -8.30
C HIS A 35 5.07 8.57 -7.58
N THR A 36 4.64 7.46 -8.17
CA THR A 36 3.47 6.68 -7.71
C THR A 36 3.78 5.23 -7.35
N GLY A 37 5.05 4.83 -7.31
CA GLY A 37 5.43 3.44 -7.10
C GLY A 37 5.04 2.49 -8.25
N LYS A 38 4.73 3.01 -9.45
CA LYS A 38 4.35 2.20 -10.62
C LYS A 38 5.52 1.75 -11.48
N ASP A 39 6.72 2.26 -11.23
CA ASP A 39 7.95 1.81 -11.89
C ASP A 39 8.50 0.56 -11.19
N LEU A 40 7.98 -0.59 -11.60
CA LEU A 40 8.35 -1.88 -11.00
C LEU A 40 9.80 -2.29 -11.34
N PRO A 41 10.31 -2.10 -12.56
CA PRO A 41 11.71 -2.38 -12.86
C PRO A 41 12.68 -1.64 -11.94
N SER A 42 12.51 -0.33 -11.78
CA SER A 42 13.32 0.48 -10.86
C SER A 42 13.17 0.05 -9.39
N SER A 43 11.99 -0.45 -9.01
CA SER A 43 11.78 -0.98 -7.66
C SER A 43 12.57 -2.26 -7.42
N TRP A 44 12.62 -3.18 -8.39
CA TRP A 44 13.45 -4.40 -8.31
C TRP A 44 14.94 -4.07 -8.27
N GLU A 45 15.42 -3.20 -9.18
CA GLU A 45 16.81 -2.75 -9.22
C GLU A 45 17.24 -2.20 -7.86
N TYR A 46 16.47 -1.26 -7.31
CA TYR A 46 16.73 -0.70 -5.99
C TYR A 46 16.78 -1.77 -4.89
N MET A 47 15.86 -2.75 -4.91
CA MET A 47 15.81 -3.78 -3.89
C MET A 47 17.03 -4.70 -3.95
N PHE A 48 17.46 -5.09 -5.14
CA PHE A 48 18.64 -5.95 -5.31
C PHE A 48 19.95 -5.23 -5.01
N GLU A 49 20.05 -3.94 -5.32
CA GLU A 49 21.21 -3.12 -4.93
C GLU A 49 21.34 -2.96 -3.41
N ASN A 50 20.24 -2.76 -2.72
CA ASN A 50 20.26 -2.47 -1.27
C ASN A 50 20.10 -3.72 -0.39
N TYR A 51 19.57 -4.81 -0.93
CA TYR A 51 19.31 -6.10 -0.25
C TYR A 51 19.70 -7.25 -1.18
N PRO A 52 21.01 -7.52 -1.38
CA PRO A 52 21.47 -8.50 -2.36
C PRO A 52 20.93 -9.93 -2.14
N GLU A 53 20.63 -10.30 -0.89
CA GLU A 53 20.02 -11.59 -0.55
C GLU A 53 18.65 -11.81 -1.19
N LEU A 54 17.94 -10.74 -1.55
CA LEU A 54 16.62 -10.84 -2.17
C LEU A 54 16.70 -11.39 -3.60
N GLU A 55 17.75 -11.10 -4.34
CA GLU A 55 17.90 -11.57 -5.71
C GLU A 55 17.89 -13.12 -5.76
N ALA A 56 18.75 -13.75 -5.00
CA ALA A 56 18.80 -15.21 -4.94
C ALA A 56 17.50 -15.84 -4.42
N TRP A 57 16.86 -15.21 -3.45
CA TRP A 57 15.57 -15.67 -2.91
C TRP A 57 14.45 -15.54 -3.93
N THR A 58 14.29 -14.38 -4.56
CA THR A 58 13.24 -14.16 -5.56
C THR A 58 13.45 -15.03 -6.79
N ASP A 59 14.69 -15.23 -7.24
CA ASP A 59 15.02 -16.15 -8.32
C ASP A 59 14.60 -17.58 -7.98
N SER A 60 14.89 -18.05 -6.75
CA SER A 60 14.48 -19.37 -6.30
C SER A 60 12.95 -19.53 -6.28
N LEU A 61 12.22 -18.49 -5.85
CA LEU A 61 10.76 -18.49 -5.86
C LEU A 61 10.19 -18.49 -7.29
N GLN A 62 10.81 -17.76 -8.21
CA GLN A 62 10.39 -17.73 -9.61
C GLN A 62 10.64 -19.07 -10.30
N GLN A 63 11.81 -19.68 -10.12
CA GLN A 63 12.14 -21.00 -10.64
C GLN A 63 11.20 -22.09 -10.12
N ALA A 64 10.82 -22.02 -8.85
CA ALA A 64 9.85 -22.92 -8.23
C ALA A 64 8.39 -22.57 -8.58
N ASN A 65 8.15 -21.50 -9.34
CA ASN A 65 6.82 -20.92 -9.57
C ASN A 65 6.07 -20.68 -8.25
N ALA A 66 6.78 -20.21 -7.22
CA ALA A 66 6.24 -19.98 -5.87
C ALA A 66 5.91 -18.50 -5.60
N LEU A 67 6.57 -17.56 -6.28
CA LEU A 67 6.13 -16.15 -6.29
C LEU A 67 4.90 -16.04 -7.19
N LYS A 68 3.77 -15.82 -6.58
CA LYS A 68 2.47 -15.73 -7.27
C LYS A 68 1.96 -14.29 -7.19
N ASP A 69 1.20 -13.90 -8.20
CA ASP A 69 0.40 -12.67 -8.18
C ASP A 69 -1.09 -12.99 -8.31
N THR A 70 -1.91 -12.09 -7.83
CA THR A 70 -3.37 -12.21 -7.93
C THR A 70 -4.02 -10.83 -7.99
N PHE A 71 -5.25 -10.80 -8.53
CA PHE A 71 -6.05 -9.59 -8.63
C PHE A 71 -7.41 -9.81 -7.98
N THR A 72 -7.93 -8.74 -7.39
CA THR A 72 -9.31 -8.65 -6.90
C THR A 72 -9.92 -7.32 -7.29
N TYR A 73 -11.20 -7.14 -7.04
CA TYR A 73 -11.90 -5.88 -7.26
C TYR A 73 -12.47 -5.35 -5.95
N ALA A 74 -12.16 -4.11 -5.62
CA ALA A 74 -12.82 -3.41 -4.53
C ALA A 74 -14.30 -3.20 -4.84
N PRO A 75 -15.16 -2.90 -3.84
CA PRO A 75 -16.59 -2.69 -4.05
C PRO A 75 -16.95 -1.56 -5.05
N ASP A 76 -16.04 -0.62 -5.26
CA ASP A 76 -16.18 0.47 -6.23
C ASP A 76 -15.69 0.11 -7.65
N GLY A 77 -15.29 -1.15 -7.88
CA GLY A 77 -14.79 -1.65 -9.16
C GLY A 77 -13.31 -1.41 -9.40
N THR A 78 -12.58 -0.78 -8.49
CA THR A 78 -11.12 -0.60 -8.61
C THR A 78 -10.42 -1.96 -8.57
N ARG A 79 -9.60 -2.26 -9.60
CA ARG A 79 -8.80 -3.49 -9.64
C ARG A 79 -7.57 -3.35 -8.76
N LEU A 80 -7.40 -4.29 -7.85
CA LEU A 80 -6.32 -4.35 -6.87
C LEU A 80 -5.44 -5.57 -7.14
N HIS A 81 -4.15 -5.43 -6.85
CA HIS A 81 -3.13 -6.46 -7.06
C HIS A 81 -2.43 -6.81 -5.76
N ALA A 82 -1.96 -8.05 -5.63
CA ALA A 82 -1.05 -8.49 -4.58
C ALA A 82 -0.11 -9.59 -5.07
N TYR A 83 1.12 -9.61 -4.55
CA TYR A 83 1.96 -10.80 -4.57
C TYR A 83 1.70 -11.66 -3.34
N TYR A 84 1.89 -12.99 -3.48
CA TYR A 84 1.84 -13.90 -2.35
C TYR A 84 2.81 -15.06 -2.51
N VAL A 85 3.32 -15.56 -1.38
CA VAL A 85 4.25 -16.69 -1.32
C VAL A 85 3.86 -17.58 -0.15
N ALA A 86 3.69 -18.88 -0.40
CA ALA A 86 3.50 -19.85 0.66
C ALA A 86 4.81 -20.05 1.47
N ALA A 87 4.67 -20.39 2.73
CA ALA A 87 5.81 -20.74 3.56
C ALA A 87 6.57 -21.96 3.02
N PRO A 88 7.89 -22.06 3.26
CA PRO A 88 8.69 -23.22 2.85
C PRO A 88 8.21 -24.56 3.45
N SER A 89 7.50 -24.49 4.56
CA SER A 89 6.89 -25.64 5.25
C SER A 89 5.46 -25.29 5.71
N PRO A 90 4.56 -26.26 5.81
CA PRO A 90 3.19 -26.00 6.25
C PRO A 90 3.14 -25.24 7.59
N THR A 91 2.38 -24.17 7.61
CA THR A 91 2.22 -23.30 8.79
C THR A 91 0.83 -22.66 8.81
N SER A 92 0.33 -22.34 10.01
CA SER A 92 -0.86 -21.50 10.20
C SER A 92 -0.54 -20.01 10.32
N LYS A 93 0.72 -19.59 10.12
CA LYS A 93 1.14 -18.21 10.29
C LYS A 93 1.14 -17.48 8.95
N THR A 94 0.48 -16.33 8.88
CA THR A 94 0.42 -15.50 7.66
C THR A 94 0.74 -14.04 7.99
N ALA A 95 1.54 -13.39 7.17
CA ALA A 95 1.80 -11.96 7.25
C ALA A 95 1.23 -11.25 6.02
N VAL A 96 0.36 -10.27 6.25
CA VAL A 96 -0.07 -9.29 5.25
C VAL A 96 0.79 -8.04 5.42
N ILE A 97 1.54 -7.65 4.37
CA ILE A 97 2.60 -6.65 4.44
C ILE A 97 2.24 -5.45 3.58
N VAL A 98 1.99 -4.30 4.19
CA VAL A 98 1.39 -3.10 3.59
C VAL A 98 2.44 -2.01 3.40
N HIS A 99 2.66 -1.57 2.16
CA HIS A 99 3.68 -0.59 1.79
C HIS A 99 3.32 0.85 2.18
N GLY A 100 4.33 1.72 2.12
CA GLY A 100 4.22 3.15 2.40
C GLY A 100 3.71 4.00 1.24
N TYR A 101 3.67 5.31 1.47
CA TYR A 101 3.31 6.31 0.47
C TYR A 101 4.33 6.32 -0.69
N THR A 102 3.85 6.40 -1.93
CA THR A 102 4.63 6.35 -3.18
C THR A 102 5.46 5.07 -3.39
N ASP A 103 5.16 4.03 -2.64
CA ASP A 103 5.84 2.74 -2.67
C ASP A 103 4.98 1.66 -3.36
N ASN A 104 5.43 0.41 -3.34
CA ASN A 104 4.72 -0.74 -3.91
C ASN A 104 5.11 -2.04 -3.19
N THR A 105 4.49 -3.14 -3.58
CA THR A 105 4.76 -4.48 -3.02
C THR A 105 6.22 -4.91 -3.14
N ILE A 106 6.90 -4.58 -4.24
CA ILE A 106 8.28 -5.00 -4.49
C ILE A 106 9.21 -4.40 -3.43
N ARG A 107 8.98 -3.14 -3.07
CA ARG A 107 9.72 -2.44 -2.01
C ARG A 107 9.52 -3.05 -0.62
N MET A 108 8.48 -3.89 -0.45
CA MET A 108 8.22 -4.62 0.79
C MET A 108 8.80 -6.05 0.77
N MET A 109 9.45 -6.49 -0.32
CA MET A 109 10.01 -7.84 -0.41
C MET A 109 11.09 -8.10 0.65
N MET A 110 11.80 -7.08 1.15
CA MET A 110 12.73 -7.25 2.28
C MET A 110 12.02 -7.70 3.56
N ILE A 111 10.82 -7.18 3.83
CA ILE A 111 9.99 -7.62 4.96
C ILE A 111 9.38 -8.98 4.65
N GLY A 112 8.98 -9.20 3.38
CA GLY A 112 8.54 -10.51 2.90
C GLY A 112 9.58 -11.60 3.13
N TYR A 113 10.84 -11.32 2.82
CA TYR A 113 11.98 -12.22 3.08
C TYR A 113 12.11 -12.57 4.56
N LEU A 114 12.06 -11.58 5.45
CA LEU A 114 12.12 -11.82 6.89
C LEU A 114 10.99 -12.73 7.38
N TYR A 115 9.76 -12.47 6.96
CA TYR A 115 8.63 -13.30 7.36
C TYR A 115 8.66 -14.69 6.71
N ASN A 116 8.87 -14.77 5.41
CA ASN A 116 8.77 -16.05 4.67
C ASN A 116 10.02 -16.91 4.87
N HIS A 117 11.18 -16.37 4.52
CA HIS A 117 12.44 -17.14 4.53
C HIS A 117 12.94 -17.40 5.96
N ASN A 118 12.95 -16.37 6.82
CA ASN A 118 13.57 -16.49 8.15
C ASN A 118 12.60 -17.01 9.22
N LEU A 119 11.30 -16.63 9.13
CA LEU A 119 10.32 -16.95 10.16
C LEU A 119 9.31 -18.04 9.74
N GLY A 120 9.31 -18.47 8.48
CA GLY A 120 8.45 -19.52 7.97
C GLY A 120 6.96 -19.15 7.93
N PHE A 121 6.63 -17.90 7.61
CA PHE A 121 5.26 -17.44 7.42
C PHE A 121 4.84 -17.56 5.95
N ASN A 122 3.57 -17.82 5.71
CA ASN A 122 2.94 -17.39 4.46
C ASN A 122 2.95 -15.87 4.39
N ILE A 123 3.10 -15.29 3.20
CA ILE A 123 3.07 -13.84 3.02
C ILE A 123 2.12 -13.44 1.90
N LEU A 124 1.46 -12.29 2.08
CA LEU A 124 0.69 -11.59 1.07
C LEU A 124 1.06 -10.11 1.14
N LEU A 125 1.41 -9.53 -0.02
CA LEU A 125 1.88 -8.15 -0.15
C LEU A 125 0.96 -7.44 -1.14
N PRO A 126 -0.04 -6.67 -0.69
CA PRO A 126 -0.92 -5.93 -1.59
C PRO A 126 -0.26 -4.64 -2.09
N ASP A 127 -0.48 -4.31 -3.35
CA ASP A 127 -0.35 -2.94 -3.84
C ASP A 127 -1.59 -2.15 -3.40
N LEU A 128 -1.37 -1.09 -2.64
CA LEU A 128 -2.44 -0.15 -2.29
C LEU A 128 -2.94 0.58 -3.54
N ARG A 129 -4.09 1.21 -3.46
CA ARG A 129 -4.66 1.98 -4.58
C ARG A 129 -3.65 2.97 -5.14
N TYR A 130 -3.62 3.10 -6.46
CA TYR A 130 -2.74 4.02 -7.20
C TYR A 130 -1.26 3.65 -7.16
N SER A 131 -0.89 2.46 -6.64
CA SER A 131 0.48 1.96 -6.54
C SER A 131 0.66 0.65 -7.29
N GLY A 132 1.90 0.33 -7.67
CA GLY A 132 2.26 -0.92 -8.32
C GLY A 132 1.35 -1.27 -9.50
N LEU A 133 0.78 -2.47 -9.48
CA LEU A 133 -0.19 -2.93 -10.48
C LEU A 133 -1.65 -2.66 -10.12
N SER A 134 -1.92 -2.10 -8.92
CA SER A 134 -3.27 -1.68 -8.54
C SER A 134 -3.70 -0.43 -9.30
N GLU A 135 -4.97 -0.40 -9.66
CA GLU A 135 -5.63 0.77 -10.23
C GLU A 135 -5.89 1.84 -9.16
N GLY A 136 -6.43 2.96 -9.59
CA GLY A 136 -6.73 4.12 -8.77
C GLY A 136 -6.27 5.40 -9.43
N ASN A 137 -6.67 6.52 -8.89
CA ASN A 137 -6.37 7.86 -9.42
C ASN A 137 -5.79 8.80 -8.37
N ALA A 138 -5.65 8.33 -7.13
CA ALA A 138 -5.07 9.08 -6.02
C ALA A 138 -4.73 8.15 -4.85
N PHE A 139 -3.72 8.52 -4.07
CA PHE A 139 -3.43 7.88 -2.78
C PHE A 139 -4.56 8.15 -1.78
N GLN A 140 -4.95 7.15 -1.01
CA GLN A 140 -6.10 7.21 -0.11
C GLN A 140 -5.72 7.47 1.35
N MET A 141 -4.40 7.56 1.65
CA MET A 141 -3.85 7.85 2.98
C MET A 141 -4.42 6.94 4.09
N GLY A 142 -4.68 5.69 3.76
CA GLY A 142 -5.25 4.68 4.66
C GLY A 142 -6.79 4.62 4.65
N TRP A 143 -7.50 5.64 4.16
CA TRP A 143 -8.95 5.72 4.34
C TRP A 143 -9.74 4.64 3.60
N LEU A 144 -9.54 4.45 2.29
CA LEU A 144 -10.09 3.32 1.55
C LEU A 144 -9.17 2.12 1.64
N ASP A 145 -7.85 2.34 1.69
CA ASP A 145 -6.84 1.30 1.75
C ASP A 145 -7.10 0.29 2.88
N ARG A 146 -7.61 0.74 4.05
CA ARG A 146 -7.93 -0.16 5.16
C ARG A 146 -8.97 -1.22 4.78
N LYS A 147 -9.97 -0.85 3.98
CA LYS A 147 -11.01 -1.78 3.51
C LYS A 147 -10.44 -2.76 2.49
N ASP A 148 -9.57 -2.29 1.64
CA ASP A 148 -8.88 -3.14 0.65
C ASP A 148 -7.94 -4.13 1.38
N VAL A 149 -7.21 -3.67 2.41
CA VAL A 149 -6.36 -4.56 3.22
C VAL A 149 -7.18 -5.61 3.96
N MET A 150 -8.37 -5.27 4.51
CA MET A 150 -9.29 -6.25 5.09
C MET A 150 -9.74 -7.28 4.06
N GLN A 151 -10.04 -6.86 2.84
CA GLN A 151 -10.37 -7.78 1.74
C GLN A 151 -9.17 -8.70 1.43
N TRP A 152 -7.95 -8.18 1.40
CA TRP A 152 -6.74 -8.97 1.22
C TRP A 152 -6.47 -9.95 2.37
N MET A 153 -6.82 -9.59 3.61
CA MET A 153 -6.78 -10.53 4.75
C MET A 153 -7.74 -11.70 4.55
N ASN A 154 -8.95 -11.44 4.05
CA ASN A 154 -9.91 -12.52 3.73
C ASN A 154 -9.38 -13.41 2.59
N ILE A 155 -8.82 -12.83 1.53
CA ILE A 155 -8.19 -13.58 0.44
C ILE A 155 -6.99 -14.40 0.95
N ALA A 156 -6.19 -13.88 1.88
CA ALA A 156 -5.12 -14.65 2.51
C ALA A 156 -5.66 -15.87 3.28
N ASN A 157 -6.81 -15.75 3.96
CA ASN A 157 -7.49 -16.89 4.57
C ASN A 157 -7.99 -17.91 3.53
N GLU A 158 -8.53 -17.45 2.40
CA GLU A 158 -8.93 -18.34 1.29
C GLU A 158 -7.75 -19.11 0.71
N ILE A 159 -6.57 -18.46 0.56
CA ILE A 159 -5.36 -19.06 0.01
C ILE A 159 -4.71 -20.03 1.00
N TYR A 160 -4.62 -19.66 2.28
CA TYR A 160 -3.79 -20.36 3.28
C TYR A 160 -4.59 -21.11 4.34
N GLY A 161 -5.92 -20.97 4.35
CA GLY A 161 -6.85 -21.61 5.28
C GLY A 161 -7.40 -20.64 6.33
N ASP A 162 -8.66 -20.86 6.74
CA ASP A 162 -9.44 -19.97 7.62
C ASP A 162 -8.92 -19.84 9.06
N SER A 163 -7.95 -20.66 9.46
CA SER A 163 -7.39 -20.68 10.82
C SER A 163 -6.01 -20.04 10.91
N THR A 164 -5.64 -19.17 9.97
CA THR A 164 -4.32 -18.52 10.00
C THR A 164 -4.18 -17.58 11.18
N GLN A 165 -3.03 -17.66 11.86
CA GLN A 165 -2.59 -16.64 12.82
C GLN A 165 -2.01 -15.49 12.01
N MET A 166 -2.80 -14.44 11.82
CA MET A 166 -2.46 -13.35 10.90
C MET A 166 -1.78 -12.19 11.61
N VAL A 167 -0.69 -11.72 11.02
CA VAL A 167 -0.02 -10.45 11.35
C VAL A 167 -0.25 -9.49 10.19
N VAL A 168 -0.65 -8.26 10.48
CA VAL A 168 -0.66 -7.17 9.49
C VAL A 168 0.50 -6.23 9.83
N HIS A 169 1.46 -6.12 8.92
CA HIS A 169 2.67 -5.31 9.09
C HIS A 169 2.66 -4.17 8.09
N GLY A 170 2.69 -2.93 8.55
CA GLY A 170 2.71 -1.75 7.68
C GLY A 170 3.86 -0.81 7.96
N ILE A 171 4.40 -0.21 6.91
CA ILE A 171 5.46 0.82 6.99
C ILE A 171 4.88 2.19 6.62
N SER A 172 5.15 3.23 7.42
CA SER A 172 4.73 4.62 7.14
C SER A 172 3.21 4.72 6.93
N MET A 173 2.74 5.13 5.74
CA MET A 173 1.32 5.15 5.38
C MET A 173 0.68 3.76 5.55
N GLY A 174 1.38 2.68 5.21
CA GLY A 174 0.94 1.31 5.47
C GLY A 174 0.77 1.02 6.96
N GLY A 175 1.63 1.58 7.82
CA GLY A 175 1.47 1.50 9.28
C GLY A 175 0.20 2.20 9.77
N ALA A 176 -0.09 3.40 9.25
CA ALA A 176 -1.35 4.10 9.52
C ALA A 176 -2.56 3.28 9.03
N THR A 177 -2.47 2.71 7.83
CA THR A 177 -3.50 1.81 7.28
C THR A 177 -3.74 0.61 8.20
N THR A 178 -2.67 -0.02 8.68
CA THR A 178 -2.75 -1.18 9.60
C THR A 178 -3.42 -0.82 10.94
N MET A 179 -3.09 0.36 11.49
CA MET A 179 -3.78 0.85 12.70
C MET A 179 -5.28 1.09 12.43
N MET A 180 -5.66 1.61 11.27
CA MET A 180 -7.06 1.78 10.89
C MET A 180 -7.77 0.43 10.72
N VAL A 181 -7.11 -0.59 10.12
CA VAL A 181 -7.63 -1.95 10.01
C VAL A 181 -7.94 -2.54 11.38
N SER A 182 -7.08 -2.34 12.38
CA SER A 182 -7.29 -2.89 13.73
C SER A 182 -8.48 -2.28 14.47
N GLY A 183 -9.02 -1.17 14.01
CA GLY A 183 -10.21 -0.51 14.55
C GLY A 183 -11.51 -0.83 13.82
N GLU A 184 -11.47 -1.57 12.73
CA GLU A 184 -12.68 -2.02 12.01
C GLU A 184 -13.29 -3.23 12.73
N PRO A 185 -14.63 -3.41 12.68
CA PRO A 185 -15.33 -4.51 13.35
C PRO A 185 -15.05 -5.89 12.75
#